data_4d37a2af717e6e25e2f987e215e6df15
#
_entry.id   4d37a2af717e6e25e2f987e215e6df15
#
_cell.length_a   1.000
_cell.length_b   1.000
_cell.length_c   1.000
_cell.angle_alpha   90.00
_cell.angle_beta   90.00
_cell.angle_gamma   90.00
#
_symmetry.space_group_name_H-M   'P 1'
#
loop_
_entity.id
_entity.type
_entity.pdbx_description
1 polymer ?
#
loop_
_entity_poly.entity_id
_entity_poly.type
_entity_poly.pdbx_seq_one_letter_code
_entity_poly.pdbx_strand_id
1 'polypeptide(L)'
;MTLLPLSLAVMLLAGAFSGAQAASVPVILYPPDLTLSSQPVIPLYAVRKEGKAPIRVTVNGKSIGTMKGATVQKGEAPLVPGLNRLSIGGKSVQVYYRAGSPGGQLAIKGGKGRPPMVFRSYYLHPAMEEGCGSCHVEEGGKLRQKDQKTACYGCHDDFGKGGKPGIFLHEPVAAGECTSCHDPHFSARSKLQKSGKGCMECHDAPSGKRIVHAPVRFGQCTGCHDPHAGVAPKQLVRNGNSLCTKCHENYHGVHRSAIAWGTMTKLPPDVLRDGNDLSCLACHLPHQSSNDRLLVKSAQDLCHDCHPVR
;
A
#
# COMPACT_ATOMS: atom_id res chain seq x y z
N MET A 1 -61.79 -21.89 69.95
CA MET A 1 -60.46 -22.41 69.56
C MET A 1 -60.12 -21.85 68.20
N THR A 2 -59.35 -20.80 68.19
CA THR A 2 -58.95 -20.00 67.00
C THR A 2 -57.52 -20.24 66.77
N LEU A 3 -57.15 -20.88 65.69
CA LEU A 3 -55.78 -21.09 65.23
C LEU A 3 -55.29 -19.91 64.41
N LEU A 4 -54.29 -19.20 64.82
CA LEU A 4 -53.53 -18.18 64.03
C LEU A 4 -52.55 -18.90 63.06
N PRO A 5 -52.43 -18.45 61.82
CA PRO A 5 -51.34 -18.92 60.97
C PRO A 5 -50.07 -18.10 61.19
N LEU A 6 -48.97 -18.81 61.31
CA LEU A 6 -47.59 -18.29 61.41
C LEU A 6 -47.09 -17.94 59.98
N SER A 7 -46.92 -16.65 59.69
CA SER A 7 -46.33 -16.20 58.43
C SER A 7 -44.81 -16.22 58.48
N LEU A 8 -44.20 -17.12 57.71
CA LEU A 8 -42.75 -17.22 57.56
C LEU A 8 -42.29 -16.22 56.48
N ALA A 9 -41.68 -15.12 56.88
CA ALA A 9 -41.06 -14.16 55.95
C ALA A 9 -39.68 -14.66 55.52
N VAL A 10 -39.61 -15.13 54.25
CA VAL A 10 -38.33 -15.47 53.62
C VAL A 10 -37.70 -14.17 53.08
N MET A 11 -36.65 -13.66 53.77
CA MET A 11 -35.79 -12.60 53.24
C MET A 11 -34.92 -13.16 52.11
N LEU A 12 -35.25 -12.82 50.86
CA LEU A 12 -34.38 -12.98 49.69
C LEU A 12 -33.31 -11.93 49.75
N LEU A 13 -32.10 -12.31 50.19
CA LEU A 13 -30.87 -11.53 49.97
C LEU A 13 -30.51 -11.57 48.48
N ALA A 14 -30.93 -10.53 47.77
CA ALA A 14 -30.47 -10.28 46.43
C ALA A 14 -28.97 -9.85 46.48
N GLY A 15 -28.08 -10.82 46.41
CA GLY A 15 -26.65 -10.56 46.21
C GLY A 15 -26.46 -9.93 44.83
N ALA A 16 -26.15 -8.63 44.80
CA ALA A 16 -25.70 -7.97 43.58
C ALA A 16 -24.35 -8.54 43.17
N PHE A 17 -24.35 -9.57 42.37
CA PHE A 17 -23.16 -9.95 41.62
C PHE A 17 -22.80 -8.83 40.63
N SER A 18 -21.96 -7.89 41.03
CA SER A 18 -21.23 -7.02 40.11
C SER A 18 -20.35 -7.91 39.23
N GLY A 19 -20.92 -8.41 38.13
CA GLY A 19 -20.15 -9.09 37.09
C GLY A 19 -19.16 -8.08 36.53
N ALA A 20 -17.92 -8.17 36.96
CA ALA A 20 -16.81 -7.45 36.32
C ALA A 20 -16.80 -7.91 34.86
N GLN A 21 -17.34 -7.09 33.98
CA GLN A 21 -17.35 -7.33 32.55
C GLN A 21 -15.90 -7.49 32.09
N ALA A 22 -15.52 -8.68 31.67
CA ALA A 22 -14.15 -8.96 31.21
C ALA A 22 -13.79 -7.94 30.10
N ALA A 23 -12.77 -7.14 30.38
CA ALA A 23 -12.36 -6.11 29.43
C ALA A 23 -12.02 -6.75 28.08
N SER A 24 -12.62 -6.29 26.98
CA SER A 24 -12.39 -6.83 25.65
C SER A 24 -10.90 -6.76 25.29
N VAL A 25 -10.41 -7.81 24.61
CA VAL A 25 -9.02 -7.86 24.15
C VAL A 25 -8.79 -6.73 23.13
N PRO A 26 -7.74 -5.88 23.30
CA PRO A 26 -7.52 -4.77 22.40
C PRO A 26 -7.09 -5.23 21.01
N VAL A 27 -7.38 -4.40 20.00
CA VAL A 27 -6.77 -4.50 18.67
C VAL A 27 -5.48 -3.68 18.71
N ILE A 28 -4.35 -4.35 18.51
CA ILE A 28 -3.05 -3.69 18.43
C ILE A 28 -2.93 -3.15 17.00
N LEU A 29 -2.79 -1.84 16.87
CA LEU A 29 -2.55 -1.18 15.59
C LEU A 29 -1.06 -1.19 15.26
N TYR A 30 -0.19 -0.96 16.26
CA TYR A 30 1.26 -0.99 16.09
C TYR A 30 1.93 -1.30 17.45
N PRO A 31 3.03 -2.07 17.49
CA PRO A 31 3.66 -2.77 16.36
C PRO A 31 2.91 -4.06 15.98
N PRO A 32 2.98 -4.49 14.72
CA PRO A 32 2.56 -5.84 14.35
C PRO A 32 3.52 -6.88 14.94
N ASP A 33 3.08 -8.15 15.01
CA ASP A 33 3.94 -9.24 15.45
C ASP A 33 5.15 -9.41 14.51
N LEU A 34 6.28 -9.89 15.05
CA LEU A 34 7.55 -10.05 14.35
C LEU A 34 8.11 -8.74 13.77
N THR A 35 7.98 -7.65 14.50
CA THR A 35 8.58 -6.37 14.13
C THR A 35 10.09 -6.36 14.39
N LEU A 36 10.87 -5.85 13.41
CA LEU A 36 12.28 -5.50 13.54
C LEU A 36 12.40 -4.00 13.85
N SER A 37 12.95 -3.66 14.99
CA SER A 37 13.23 -2.27 15.40
C SER A 37 14.71 -1.96 15.35
N SER A 38 15.06 -0.78 14.84
CA SER A 38 16.41 -0.18 14.94
C SER A 38 16.53 0.78 16.12
N GLN A 39 15.41 1.09 16.77
CA GLN A 39 15.34 2.03 17.89
C GLN A 39 15.16 1.28 19.22
N PRO A 40 15.75 1.78 20.31
CA PRO A 40 15.64 1.17 21.63
C PRO A 40 14.28 1.37 22.30
N VAL A 41 13.44 2.22 21.71
CA VAL A 41 12.05 2.46 22.15
C VAL A 41 11.13 2.33 20.94
N ILE A 42 10.01 1.64 21.12
CA ILE A 42 9.00 1.47 20.07
C ILE A 42 7.66 2.08 20.50
N PRO A 43 7.02 2.90 19.66
CA PRO A 43 5.68 3.41 19.95
C PRO A 43 4.66 2.28 19.93
N LEU A 44 3.61 2.43 20.74
CA LEU A 44 2.51 1.49 20.86
C LEU A 44 1.19 2.20 20.57
N TYR A 45 0.40 1.63 19.66
CA TYR A 45 -0.96 2.10 19.37
C TYR A 45 -1.92 0.92 19.45
N ALA A 46 -2.98 1.07 20.25
CA ALA A 46 -4.00 0.04 20.39
C ALA A 46 -5.39 0.64 20.59
N VAL A 47 -6.42 -0.09 20.15
CA VAL A 47 -7.83 0.29 20.27
C VAL A 47 -8.56 -0.80 21.04
N ARG A 48 -9.42 -0.42 22.00
CA ARG A 48 -10.43 -1.32 22.56
C ARG A 48 -11.71 -1.22 21.76
N LYS A 49 -12.30 -2.36 21.45
CA LYS A 49 -13.63 -2.39 20.82
C LYS A 49 -14.73 -1.91 21.77
N GLU A 50 -14.54 -2.15 23.07
CA GLU A 50 -15.48 -1.80 24.11
C GLU A 50 -14.73 -1.38 25.39
N GLY A 51 -15.28 -0.36 26.07
CA GLY A 51 -14.73 0.17 27.32
C GLY A 51 -13.53 1.09 27.13
N LYS A 52 -13.29 1.92 28.15
CA LYS A 52 -12.19 2.91 28.21
C LYS A 52 -11.08 2.49 29.18
N ALA A 53 -11.09 1.24 29.67
CA ALA A 53 -10.10 0.78 30.64
C ALA A 53 -8.66 0.88 30.09
N PRO A 54 -7.70 1.39 30.85
CA PRO A 54 -6.30 1.49 30.40
C PRO A 54 -5.73 0.13 29.99
N ILE A 55 -5.00 0.10 28.89
CA ILE A 55 -4.35 -1.10 28.39
C ILE A 55 -3.01 -1.26 29.10
N ARG A 56 -2.89 -2.35 29.89
CA ARG A 56 -1.63 -2.69 30.58
C ARG A 56 -0.61 -3.23 29.59
N VAL A 57 0.64 -2.83 29.78
CA VAL A 57 1.76 -3.27 28.94
C VAL A 57 2.85 -3.90 29.81
N THR A 58 3.36 -5.03 29.35
CA THR A 58 4.57 -5.64 29.90
C THR A 58 5.59 -5.86 28.79
N VAL A 59 6.87 -5.73 29.11
CA VAL A 59 8.00 -6.08 28.24
C VAL A 59 8.84 -7.13 28.95
N ASN A 60 9.05 -8.26 28.30
CA ASN A 60 9.82 -9.40 28.85
C ASN A 60 9.34 -9.81 30.26
N GLY A 61 8.03 -9.77 30.48
CA GLY A 61 7.38 -10.11 31.76
C GLY A 61 7.34 -8.99 32.79
N LYS A 62 8.07 -7.88 32.61
CA LYS A 62 8.06 -6.73 33.53
C LYS A 62 6.97 -5.73 33.10
N SER A 63 6.16 -5.27 34.07
CA SER A 63 5.18 -4.21 33.82
C SER A 63 5.90 -2.88 33.56
N ILE A 64 5.50 -2.20 32.47
CA ILE A 64 5.99 -0.85 32.14
C ILE A 64 4.90 0.20 32.31
N GLY A 65 3.70 -0.19 32.80
CA GLY A 65 2.58 0.70 33.05
C GLY A 65 1.40 0.45 32.13
N THR A 66 0.66 1.51 31.85
CA THR A 66 -0.53 1.49 31.03
C THR A 66 -0.46 2.51 29.90
N MET A 67 -1.10 2.20 28.78
CA MET A 67 -1.25 3.13 27.67
C MET A 67 -2.24 4.24 28.04
N LYS A 68 -2.07 5.42 27.42
CA LYS A 68 -2.89 6.61 27.64
C LYS A 68 -3.81 6.88 26.44
N GLY A 69 -4.99 7.39 26.69
CA GLY A 69 -5.99 7.74 25.69
C GLY A 69 -7.33 7.09 25.96
N ALA A 70 -8.36 7.55 25.26
CA ALA A 70 -9.71 7.01 25.39
C ALA A 70 -9.92 5.83 24.41
N THR A 71 -10.36 6.11 23.19
CA THR A 71 -10.62 5.08 22.18
C THR A 71 -9.32 4.51 21.61
N VAL A 72 -8.41 5.38 21.18
CA VAL A 72 -7.04 4.98 20.83
C VAL A 72 -6.13 5.25 22.01
N GLN A 73 -5.48 4.21 22.48
CA GLN A 73 -4.49 4.34 23.55
C GLN A 73 -3.09 4.29 22.96
N LYS A 74 -2.26 5.21 23.41
CA LYS A 74 -0.86 5.37 23.00
C LYS A 74 0.08 5.05 24.16
N GLY A 75 1.25 4.53 23.84
CA GLY A 75 2.31 4.27 24.80
C GLY A 75 3.63 4.03 24.09
N GLU A 76 4.65 3.73 24.87
CA GLU A 76 5.98 3.40 24.38
C GLU A 76 6.50 2.18 25.14
N ALA A 77 7.30 1.37 24.48
CA ALA A 77 7.94 0.22 25.09
C ALA A 77 9.46 0.29 24.91
N PRO A 78 10.25 0.31 26.02
CA PRO A 78 11.69 0.18 25.94
C PRO A 78 12.06 -1.25 25.56
N LEU A 79 13.04 -1.39 24.69
CA LEU A 79 13.51 -2.66 24.15
C LEU A 79 14.96 -2.91 24.60
N VAL A 80 15.28 -4.16 24.85
CA VAL A 80 16.67 -4.62 25.04
C VAL A 80 17.16 -5.26 23.74
N PRO A 81 18.48 -5.23 23.45
CA PRO A 81 19.02 -5.88 22.26
C PRO A 81 18.57 -7.35 22.15
N GLY A 82 18.15 -7.76 20.97
CA GLY A 82 17.64 -9.09 20.70
C GLY A 82 16.11 -9.17 20.75
N LEU A 83 15.59 -10.36 21.06
CA LEU A 83 14.16 -10.65 21.08
C LEU A 83 13.49 -10.09 22.32
N ASN A 84 12.47 -9.26 22.12
CA ASN A 84 11.57 -8.74 23.15
C ASN A 84 10.17 -9.33 22.97
N ARG A 85 9.53 -9.67 24.07
CA ARG A 85 8.14 -10.12 24.12
C ARG A 85 7.31 -9.07 24.84
N LEU A 86 6.43 -8.41 24.09
CA LEU A 86 5.50 -7.42 24.60
C LEU A 86 4.16 -8.10 24.86
N SER A 87 3.54 -7.82 26.01
CA SER A 87 2.12 -8.13 26.22
C SER A 87 1.35 -6.82 26.32
N ILE A 88 0.42 -6.61 25.39
CA ILE A 88 -0.40 -5.40 25.28
C ILE A 88 -1.85 -5.78 25.53
N GLY A 89 -2.34 -5.54 26.73
CA GLY A 89 -3.69 -5.93 27.14
C GLY A 89 -3.97 -7.43 27.01
N GLY A 90 -2.95 -8.26 27.26
CA GLY A 90 -3.04 -9.73 27.14
C GLY A 90 -2.68 -10.29 25.78
N LYS A 91 -2.55 -9.46 24.75
CA LYS A 91 -2.03 -9.90 23.43
C LYS A 91 -0.50 -9.87 23.44
N SER A 92 0.11 -10.95 22.95
CA SER A 92 1.56 -11.06 22.80
C SER A 92 2.00 -10.56 21.42
N VAL A 93 3.07 -9.76 21.40
CA VAL A 93 3.76 -9.27 20.21
C VAL A 93 5.26 -9.46 20.40
N GLN A 94 5.94 -9.95 19.36
CA GLN A 94 7.37 -10.15 19.36
C GLN A 94 8.05 -9.04 18.57
N VAL A 95 9.04 -8.39 19.19
CA VAL A 95 9.84 -7.34 18.56
C VAL A 95 11.31 -7.71 18.72
N TYR A 96 12.04 -7.71 17.62
CA TYR A 96 13.49 -7.89 17.66
C TYR A 96 14.16 -6.51 17.52
N TYR A 97 14.92 -6.12 18.54
CA TYR A 97 15.69 -4.88 18.51
C TYR A 97 17.14 -5.16 18.13
N ARG A 98 17.63 -4.45 17.11
CA ARG A 98 19.04 -4.44 16.71
C ARG A 98 19.42 -3.03 16.30
N ALA A 99 20.27 -2.38 17.11
CA ALA A 99 20.77 -1.04 16.86
C ALA A 99 21.45 -0.94 15.49
N GLY A 100 21.28 0.19 14.80
CA GLY A 100 21.92 0.44 13.50
C GLY A 100 21.45 -0.47 12.36
N SER A 101 20.37 -1.23 12.55
CA SER A 101 19.81 -2.07 11.47
C SER A 101 19.15 -1.19 10.41
N PRO A 102 19.67 -1.15 9.18
CA PRO A 102 19.00 -0.44 8.10
C PRO A 102 17.76 -1.20 7.72
N GLY A 103 16.61 -0.93 8.03
CA GLY A 103 15.35 -1.52 7.55
C GLY A 103 15.44 -2.93 6.91
N GLY A 104 14.33 -3.52 6.56
CA GLY A 104 14.30 -4.80 5.83
C GLY A 104 13.82 -5.98 6.66
N GLN A 105 14.46 -7.14 6.50
CA GLN A 105 14.07 -8.40 7.14
C GLN A 105 15.24 -9.04 7.88
N LEU A 106 14.92 -9.71 8.98
CA LEU A 106 15.85 -10.51 9.76
C LEU A 106 15.23 -11.89 10.00
N ALA A 107 15.83 -12.94 9.46
CA ALA A 107 15.43 -14.31 9.73
C ALA A 107 16.25 -14.87 10.90
N ILE A 108 15.56 -15.38 11.92
CA ILE A 108 16.16 -16.05 13.07
C ILE A 108 15.79 -17.52 12.99
N LYS A 109 16.78 -18.40 13.13
CA LYS A 109 16.54 -19.86 13.10
C LYS A 109 15.51 -20.22 14.17
N GLY A 110 14.47 -20.94 13.78
CA GLY A 110 13.57 -21.61 14.70
C GLY A 110 14.32 -22.73 15.46
N GLY A 111 13.78 -23.13 16.62
CA GLY A 111 14.26 -24.34 17.29
C GLY A 111 14.08 -25.58 16.39
N LYS A 112 14.67 -26.71 16.83
CA LYS A 112 14.64 -27.98 16.08
C LYS A 112 13.23 -28.29 15.53
N GLY A 113 13.11 -28.40 14.21
CA GLY A 113 11.84 -28.68 13.51
C GLY A 113 10.87 -27.48 13.34
N ARG A 114 11.27 -26.26 13.72
CA ARG A 114 10.44 -25.06 13.53
C ARG A 114 10.98 -24.19 12.39
N PRO A 115 10.10 -23.58 11.58
CA PRO A 115 10.52 -22.65 10.54
C PRO A 115 11.19 -21.41 11.17
N PRO A 116 12.04 -20.69 10.42
CA PRO A 116 12.64 -19.47 10.91
C PRO A 116 11.57 -18.41 11.15
N MET A 117 11.76 -17.60 12.20
CA MET A 117 10.97 -16.41 12.44
C MET A 117 11.54 -15.27 11.60
N VAL A 118 10.71 -14.62 10.80
CA VAL A 118 11.12 -13.52 9.93
C VAL A 118 10.58 -12.21 10.47
N PHE A 119 11.46 -11.43 11.08
CA PHE A 119 11.16 -10.10 11.56
C PHE A 119 11.27 -9.09 10.43
N ARG A 120 10.40 -8.07 10.40
CA ARG A 120 10.34 -7.03 9.37
C ARG A 120 10.35 -5.64 9.98
N SER A 121 11.06 -4.72 9.36
CA SER A 121 10.93 -3.29 9.67
C SER A 121 9.67 -2.73 9.01
N TYR A 122 9.08 -1.74 9.68
CA TYR A 122 7.90 -1.05 9.20
C TYR A 122 8.14 0.45 9.19
N TYR A 123 7.60 1.10 8.15
CA TYR A 123 7.45 2.55 8.07
C TYR A 123 6.13 2.92 8.74
N LEU A 124 6.20 3.69 9.79
CA LEU A 124 5.03 4.24 10.46
C LEU A 124 4.64 5.56 9.77
N HIS A 125 3.34 5.78 9.54
CA HIS A 125 2.86 7.04 8.98
C HIS A 125 3.02 8.17 10.02
N PRO A 126 3.67 9.30 9.68
CA PRO A 126 3.88 10.39 10.65
C PRO A 126 2.59 10.90 11.30
N ALA A 127 1.47 10.92 10.57
CA ALA A 127 0.17 11.32 11.10
C ALA A 127 -0.30 10.47 12.31
N MET A 128 0.26 9.28 12.53
CA MET A 128 -0.01 8.47 13.72
C MET A 128 0.49 9.16 15.01
N GLU A 129 1.54 9.97 14.92
CA GLU A 129 2.09 10.73 16.03
C GLU A 129 1.23 11.96 16.33
N GLU A 130 0.75 12.66 15.30
CA GLU A 130 -0.06 13.87 15.41
C GLU A 130 -1.44 13.59 16.02
N GLY A 131 -2.08 12.52 15.62
CA GLY A 131 -3.35 12.10 16.22
C GLY A 131 -4.34 11.48 15.25
N CYS A 132 -5.22 10.64 15.80
CA CYS A 132 -6.19 9.87 15.01
C CYS A 132 -7.29 10.76 14.41
N GLY A 133 -7.56 11.92 15.01
CA GLY A 133 -8.60 12.86 14.58
C GLY A 133 -8.37 13.49 13.21
N SER A 134 -7.13 13.47 12.69
CA SER A 134 -6.83 13.96 11.34
C SER A 134 -7.58 13.14 10.28
N CYS A 135 -7.67 11.81 10.45
CA CYS A 135 -8.27 10.88 9.50
C CYS A 135 -9.56 10.24 9.98
N HIS A 136 -9.84 10.27 11.28
CA HIS A 136 -11.00 9.61 11.89
C HIS A 136 -11.89 10.59 12.64
N VAL A 137 -13.18 10.25 12.70
CA VAL A 137 -14.14 10.88 13.62
C VAL A 137 -14.45 9.89 14.72
N GLU A 138 -14.42 10.34 15.97
CA GLU A 138 -14.83 9.53 17.10
C GLU A 138 -16.31 9.76 17.38
N GLU A 139 -17.14 8.75 17.15
CA GLU A 139 -18.57 8.76 17.43
C GLU A 139 -18.97 7.55 18.27
N GLY A 140 -19.57 7.79 19.44
CA GLY A 140 -20.02 6.72 20.32
C GLY A 140 -18.90 5.77 20.76
N GLY A 141 -17.66 6.26 20.92
CA GLY A 141 -16.50 5.44 21.29
C GLY A 141 -15.97 4.56 20.16
N LYS A 142 -16.36 4.82 18.92
CA LYS A 142 -15.88 4.15 17.72
C LYS A 142 -15.18 5.15 16.80
N LEU A 143 -14.11 4.72 16.16
CA LEU A 143 -13.44 5.50 15.12
C LEU A 143 -14.09 5.18 13.78
N ARG A 144 -14.65 6.22 13.14
CA ARG A 144 -15.12 6.16 11.75
C ARG A 144 -14.11 6.85 10.86
N GLN A 145 -13.84 6.29 9.71
CA GLN A 145 -12.97 6.91 8.72
C GLN A 145 -13.69 8.11 8.09
N LYS A 146 -13.00 9.23 7.97
CA LYS A 146 -13.43 10.36 7.13
C LYS A 146 -13.36 9.96 5.66
N ASP A 147 -13.99 10.76 4.79
CA ASP A 147 -13.76 10.66 3.36
C ASP A 147 -12.26 10.71 3.06
N GLN A 148 -11.77 9.77 2.24
CA GLN A 148 -10.34 9.60 2.02
C GLN A 148 -9.72 10.80 1.28
N LYS A 149 -10.42 11.38 0.29
CA LYS A 149 -9.92 12.59 -0.39
C LYS A 149 -9.69 13.72 0.61
N THR A 150 -10.70 14.00 1.42
CA THR A 150 -10.63 15.05 2.44
C THR A 150 -9.53 14.79 3.46
N ALA A 151 -9.41 13.55 3.93
CA ALA A 151 -8.43 13.19 4.95
C ALA A 151 -6.99 13.22 4.40
N CYS A 152 -6.76 12.68 3.22
CA CYS A 152 -5.42 12.57 2.66
C CYS A 152 -4.92 13.91 2.10
N TYR A 153 -5.75 14.61 1.33
CA TYR A 153 -5.40 15.88 0.73
C TYR A 153 -5.36 17.06 1.73
N GLY A 154 -5.72 16.81 2.99
CA GLY A 154 -5.43 17.76 4.06
C GLY A 154 -3.94 17.99 4.31
N CYS A 155 -3.10 17.01 3.95
CA CYS A 155 -1.64 17.05 4.12
C CYS A 155 -0.87 16.71 2.83
N HIS A 156 -1.45 15.94 1.93
CA HIS A 156 -0.84 15.53 0.66
C HIS A 156 -1.36 16.38 -0.49
N ASP A 157 -0.53 16.54 -1.53
CA ASP A 157 -0.92 17.22 -2.74
C ASP A 157 -2.11 16.50 -3.43
N ASP A 158 -3.10 17.28 -3.84
CA ASP A 158 -4.21 16.81 -4.64
C ASP A 158 -3.76 16.63 -6.10
N PHE A 159 -3.66 15.40 -6.55
CA PHE A 159 -3.23 15.07 -7.91
C PHE A 159 -4.17 15.60 -8.99
N GLY A 160 -5.44 15.85 -8.66
CA GLY A 160 -6.44 16.43 -9.56
C GLY A 160 -6.61 17.95 -9.45
N LYS A 161 -5.98 18.58 -8.43
CA LYS A 161 -6.19 19.99 -8.15
C LYS A 161 -5.54 20.88 -9.20
N GLY A 162 -6.35 21.77 -9.72
CA GLY A 162 -5.91 22.76 -10.71
C GLY A 162 -6.35 22.47 -12.12
N GLY A 163 -7.02 21.34 -12.40
CA GLY A 163 -7.61 21.07 -13.73
C GLY A 163 -6.63 21.30 -14.88
N LYS A 164 -5.33 21.06 -14.64
CA LYS A 164 -4.30 21.27 -15.67
C LYS A 164 -4.64 20.42 -16.88
N PRO A 165 -4.82 21.00 -18.05
CA PRO A 165 -5.03 20.26 -19.27
C PRO A 165 -3.91 19.23 -19.45
N GLY A 166 -4.26 17.99 -19.80
CA GLY A 166 -3.27 16.93 -20.03
C GLY A 166 -2.81 16.16 -18.79
N ILE A 167 -3.53 16.26 -17.66
CA ILE A 167 -3.34 15.34 -16.54
C ILE A 167 -4.35 14.19 -16.64
N PHE A 168 -3.85 12.97 -16.63
CA PHE A 168 -4.63 11.74 -16.69
C PHE A 168 -4.56 11.03 -15.35
N LEU A 169 -5.60 11.20 -14.52
CA LEU A 169 -5.71 10.53 -13.23
C LEU A 169 -5.95 9.04 -13.41
N HIS A 170 -5.32 8.25 -12.55
CA HIS A 170 -5.67 6.85 -12.37
C HIS A 170 -7.05 6.76 -11.71
N GLU A 171 -7.90 5.85 -12.15
CA GLU A 171 -9.31 5.76 -11.71
C GLU A 171 -9.46 5.66 -10.18
N PRO A 172 -8.73 4.79 -9.45
CA PRO A 172 -8.81 4.76 -7.99
C PRO A 172 -8.41 6.09 -7.32
N VAL A 173 -7.46 6.82 -7.90
CA VAL A 173 -7.05 8.14 -7.41
C VAL A 173 -8.15 9.18 -7.67
N ALA A 174 -8.75 9.15 -8.85
CA ALA A 174 -9.88 10.00 -9.18
C ALA A 174 -11.08 9.74 -8.26
N ALA A 175 -11.31 8.47 -7.88
CA ALA A 175 -12.34 8.07 -6.91
C ALA A 175 -11.97 8.40 -5.46
N GLY A 176 -10.69 8.66 -5.16
CA GLY A 176 -10.21 8.89 -3.79
C GLY A 176 -9.94 7.62 -3.00
N GLU A 177 -9.73 6.51 -3.68
CA GLU A 177 -9.50 5.19 -3.08
C GLU A 177 -8.02 4.99 -2.71
N CYS A 178 -7.43 5.93 -1.98
CA CYS A 178 -6.01 5.95 -1.61
C CYS A 178 -5.58 4.67 -0.89
N THR A 179 -6.46 4.15 -0.03
CA THR A 179 -6.19 2.92 0.74
C THR A 179 -6.32 1.64 -0.08
N SER A 180 -6.66 1.70 -1.35
CA SER A 180 -6.55 0.53 -2.23
C SER A 180 -5.09 0.11 -2.43
N CYS A 181 -4.15 1.07 -2.44
CA CYS A 181 -2.72 0.84 -2.64
C CYS A 181 -1.87 1.12 -1.40
N HIS A 182 -2.30 2.02 -0.51
CA HIS A 182 -1.55 2.45 0.67
C HIS A 182 -2.17 1.96 1.97
N ASP A 183 -1.33 1.61 2.94
CA ASP A 183 -1.77 1.45 4.33
C ASP A 183 -1.54 2.79 5.05
N PRO A 184 -2.60 3.46 5.55
CA PRO A 184 -2.46 4.78 6.16
C PRO A 184 -1.85 4.74 7.55
N HIS A 185 -1.60 3.58 8.12
CA HIS A 185 -1.03 3.45 9.46
C HIS A 185 0.45 3.07 9.42
N PHE A 186 0.79 1.97 8.78
CA PHE A 186 2.16 1.50 8.63
C PHE A 186 2.29 0.48 7.49
N SER A 187 3.48 0.33 6.95
CA SER A 187 3.78 -0.70 5.96
C SER A 187 5.23 -1.16 6.04
N ALA A 188 5.48 -2.40 5.63
CA ALA A 188 6.84 -2.90 5.42
C ALA A 188 7.49 -2.35 4.14
N ARG A 189 6.73 -1.63 3.32
CA ARG A 189 7.21 -1.00 2.08
C ARG A 189 7.28 0.52 2.24
N SER A 190 8.26 1.13 1.59
CA SER A 190 8.38 2.58 1.52
C SER A 190 7.10 3.21 0.93
N LYS A 191 6.86 4.49 1.24
CA LYS A 191 5.64 5.22 0.85
C LYS A 191 4.35 4.52 1.29
N LEU A 192 4.43 3.70 2.35
CA LEU A 192 3.31 2.97 2.94
C LEU A 192 2.53 2.10 1.94
N GLN A 193 3.16 1.59 0.90
CA GLN A 193 2.51 0.69 -0.04
C GLN A 193 2.11 -0.61 0.66
N LYS A 194 0.92 -1.11 0.37
CA LYS A 194 0.45 -2.40 0.86
C LYS A 194 1.35 -3.54 0.39
N SER A 195 1.52 -4.54 1.24
CA SER A 195 2.12 -5.82 0.84
C SER A 195 1.12 -6.58 -0.03
N GLY A 196 1.54 -7.00 -1.21
CA GLY A 196 0.68 -7.72 -2.15
C GLY A 196 1.23 -7.70 -3.56
N LYS A 197 0.40 -8.04 -4.52
CA LYS A 197 0.75 -8.04 -5.95
C LYS A 197 0.85 -6.62 -6.55
N GLY A 198 0.49 -5.58 -5.78
CA GLY A 198 0.50 -4.19 -6.24
C GLY A 198 -0.44 -3.98 -7.44
N CYS A 199 0.10 -3.52 -8.56
CA CYS A 199 -0.71 -3.28 -9.77
C CYS A 199 -1.49 -4.52 -10.24
N MET A 200 -0.93 -5.71 -10.01
CA MET A 200 -1.51 -7.00 -10.44
C MET A 200 -2.67 -7.50 -9.55
N GLU A 201 -3.12 -6.71 -8.60
CA GLU A 201 -4.37 -7.01 -7.87
C GLU A 201 -5.60 -6.63 -8.69
N CYS A 202 -5.45 -5.67 -9.60
CA CYS A 202 -6.53 -5.18 -10.46
C CYS A 202 -6.20 -5.31 -11.95
N HIS A 203 -4.91 -5.35 -12.32
CA HIS A 203 -4.46 -5.46 -13.69
C HIS A 203 -3.91 -6.85 -13.99
N ASP A 204 -4.22 -7.36 -15.16
CA ASP A 204 -3.62 -8.60 -15.64
C ASP A 204 -2.13 -8.42 -15.96
N ALA A 205 -1.32 -9.36 -15.48
CA ALA A 205 0.08 -9.39 -15.84
C ALA A 205 0.22 -9.62 -17.36
N PRO A 206 1.01 -8.79 -18.08
CA PRO A 206 1.32 -9.07 -19.47
C PRO A 206 2.02 -10.43 -19.59
N SER A 207 1.28 -11.43 -20.07
CA SER A 207 1.74 -12.82 -20.18
C SER A 207 1.14 -13.49 -21.42
N GLY A 208 1.67 -14.65 -21.80
CA GLY A 208 1.13 -15.44 -22.91
C GLY A 208 1.68 -15.08 -24.29
N LYS A 209 2.52 -14.05 -24.44
CA LYS A 209 3.25 -13.75 -25.66
C LYS A 209 4.71 -14.20 -25.54
N ARG A 210 5.32 -14.54 -26.68
CA ARG A 210 6.68 -15.08 -26.73
C ARG A 210 7.73 -14.10 -26.18
N ILE A 211 7.54 -12.82 -26.41
CA ILE A 211 8.47 -11.76 -25.99
C ILE A 211 7.76 -10.80 -25.06
N VAL A 212 8.32 -10.62 -23.88
CA VAL A 212 7.87 -9.63 -22.90
C VAL A 212 8.97 -8.60 -22.74
N HIS A 213 8.62 -7.31 -22.80
CA HIS A 213 9.55 -6.19 -22.62
C HIS A 213 10.24 -6.29 -21.26
N ALA A 214 11.55 -6.07 -21.22
CA ALA A 214 12.34 -6.30 -20.01
C ALA A 214 11.81 -5.53 -18.77
N PRO A 215 11.48 -4.23 -18.82
CA PRO A 215 10.90 -3.53 -17.67
C PRO A 215 9.60 -4.17 -17.17
N VAL A 216 8.76 -4.64 -18.10
CA VAL A 216 7.49 -5.32 -17.78
C VAL A 216 7.75 -6.67 -17.08
N ARG A 217 8.69 -7.45 -17.61
CA ARG A 217 9.10 -8.74 -17.02
C ARG A 217 9.59 -8.57 -15.58
N PHE A 218 10.28 -7.46 -15.29
CA PHE A 218 10.79 -7.15 -13.95
C PHE A 218 9.81 -6.36 -13.09
N GLY A 219 8.56 -6.16 -13.53
CA GLY A 219 7.52 -5.43 -12.78
C GLY A 219 7.80 -3.94 -12.61
N GLN A 220 8.62 -3.34 -13.48
CA GLN A 220 8.98 -1.92 -13.44
C GLN A 220 7.92 -1.03 -14.10
N CYS A 221 6.65 -1.23 -13.74
CA CYS A 221 5.50 -0.54 -14.34
C CYS A 221 5.62 0.98 -14.22
N THR A 222 6.10 1.46 -13.07
CA THR A 222 6.24 2.90 -12.77
C THR A 222 7.39 3.58 -13.49
N GLY A 223 8.20 2.85 -14.23
CA GLY A 223 9.17 3.42 -15.17
C GLY A 223 8.52 4.15 -16.34
N CYS A 224 7.30 3.74 -16.71
CA CYS A 224 6.50 4.28 -17.80
C CYS A 224 5.17 4.89 -17.35
N HIS A 225 4.54 4.36 -16.30
CA HIS A 225 3.25 4.80 -15.78
C HIS A 225 3.41 5.49 -14.43
N ASP A 226 2.72 6.62 -14.22
CA ASP A 226 2.53 7.20 -12.90
C ASP A 226 1.25 6.60 -12.30
N PRO A 227 1.33 5.94 -11.12
CA PRO A 227 0.17 5.30 -10.52
C PRO A 227 -0.87 6.28 -9.98
N HIS A 228 -0.56 7.57 -9.94
CA HIS A 228 -1.48 8.61 -9.49
C HIS A 228 -2.00 9.45 -10.64
N ALA A 229 -1.10 10.11 -11.40
CA ALA A 229 -1.47 11.06 -12.43
C ALA A 229 -0.37 11.19 -13.49
N GLY A 230 -0.61 10.72 -14.68
CA GLY A 230 0.31 10.86 -15.81
C GLY A 230 0.08 12.14 -16.62
N VAL A 231 1.07 12.51 -17.43
CA VAL A 231 1.00 13.65 -18.35
C VAL A 231 0.47 13.27 -19.74
N ALA A 232 0.20 12.00 -19.94
CA ALA A 232 -0.37 11.45 -21.19
C ALA A 232 -1.39 10.35 -20.88
N PRO A 233 -2.25 9.98 -21.87
CA PRO A 233 -3.20 8.88 -21.72
C PRO A 233 -2.55 7.61 -21.18
N LYS A 234 -3.34 6.81 -20.45
CA LYS A 234 -2.85 5.62 -19.70
C LYS A 234 -1.84 5.97 -18.60
N GLN A 235 -1.93 7.16 -18.03
CA GLN A 235 -1.07 7.65 -16.96
C GLN A 235 0.43 7.57 -17.30
N LEU A 236 0.81 7.81 -18.56
CA LEU A 236 2.21 7.80 -18.94
C LEU A 236 2.95 9.02 -18.36
N VAL A 237 4.18 8.79 -17.92
CA VAL A 237 5.05 9.83 -17.31
C VAL A 237 5.64 10.79 -18.34
N ARG A 238 5.53 10.47 -19.64
CA ARG A 238 5.95 11.28 -20.78
C ARG A 238 5.05 11.04 -21.97
N ASN A 239 4.97 12.01 -22.86
CA ASN A 239 4.24 11.88 -24.12
C ASN A 239 5.05 11.09 -25.17
N GLY A 240 4.35 10.28 -25.94
CA GLY A 240 4.79 9.71 -27.20
C GLY A 240 6.17 9.10 -27.20
N ASN A 241 6.94 9.39 -28.23
CA ASN A 241 8.29 8.86 -28.43
C ASN A 241 9.27 9.25 -27.35
N SER A 242 9.07 10.40 -26.68
CA SER A 242 9.93 10.86 -25.59
C SER A 242 9.96 9.91 -24.39
N LEU A 243 8.93 9.08 -24.23
CA LEU A 243 8.90 8.02 -23.23
C LEU A 243 9.90 6.91 -23.56
N CYS A 244 9.91 6.47 -24.81
CA CYS A 244 10.74 5.38 -25.28
C CYS A 244 12.22 5.76 -25.34
N THR A 245 12.51 6.97 -25.85
CA THR A 245 13.86 7.50 -26.02
C THR A 245 14.57 7.83 -24.70
N LYS A 246 13.87 7.76 -23.57
CA LYS A 246 14.50 7.82 -22.24
C LYS A 246 15.53 6.69 -22.02
N CYS A 247 15.28 5.53 -22.61
CA CYS A 247 16.13 4.35 -22.49
C CYS A 247 16.67 3.86 -23.84
N HIS A 248 15.95 4.15 -24.93
CA HIS A 248 16.30 3.75 -26.27
C HIS A 248 16.86 4.95 -27.05
N GLU A 249 18.17 5.06 -27.11
CA GLU A 249 18.82 6.12 -27.86
C GLU A 249 18.82 5.80 -29.36
N ASN A 250 18.44 6.78 -30.18
CA ASN A 250 18.65 6.87 -31.64
C ASN A 250 18.42 5.59 -32.46
N TYR A 251 17.33 4.88 -32.24
CA TYR A 251 16.94 3.78 -33.12
C TYR A 251 16.17 4.27 -34.32
N HIS A 252 16.42 3.67 -35.49
CA HIS A 252 15.70 3.91 -36.76
C HIS A 252 15.86 5.31 -37.35
N GLY A 253 17.10 5.81 -37.43
CA GLY A 253 17.41 7.13 -38.00
C GLY A 253 16.71 7.43 -39.36
N VAL A 254 16.41 6.40 -40.14
CA VAL A 254 15.73 6.51 -41.44
C VAL A 254 14.19 6.60 -41.36
N HIS A 255 13.56 6.20 -40.25
CA HIS A 255 12.11 6.30 -40.03
C HIS A 255 11.71 7.35 -38.98
N ARG A 256 12.66 8.19 -38.62
CA ARG A 256 12.48 9.15 -37.53
C ARG A 256 11.52 10.28 -37.85
N SER A 257 11.43 10.65 -39.10
CA SER A 257 10.55 11.71 -39.58
C SER A 257 9.81 11.25 -40.79
N ALA A 258 8.50 11.15 -40.71
CA ALA A 258 7.64 10.86 -41.87
C ALA A 258 7.75 11.92 -42.98
N ILE A 259 8.28 13.11 -42.65
CA ILE A 259 8.36 14.29 -43.53
C ILE A 259 9.70 14.33 -44.26
N ALA A 260 10.78 13.74 -43.72
CA ALA A 260 12.11 13.75 -44.35
C ALA A 260 12.21 12.92 -45.67
N TRP A 261 11.16 12.20 -46.01
CA TRP A 261 11.12 11.29 -47.14
C TRP A 261 10.24 11.83 -48.25
N GLY A 262 10.81 12.64 -49.11
CA GLY A 262 10.18 13.16 -50.31
C GLY A 262 9.65 12.12 -51.28
N THR A 263 9.64 10.85 -50.91
CA THR A 263 9.16 9.71 -51.70
C THR A 263 7.86 9.10 -51.19
N MET A 264 7.44 9.41 -49.94
CA MET A 264 6.16 8.94 -49.41
C MET A 264 5.11 10.04 -49.44
N THR A 265 4.32 10.05 -50.50
CA THR A 265 3.30 11.06 -50.71
C THR A 265 2.08 10.94 -49.79
N LYS A 266 1.86 9.82 -49.13
CA LYS A 266 0.80 9.65 -48.12
C LYS A 266 1.13 8.48 -47.19
N LEU A 267 1.36 8.77 -45.88
CA LEU A 267 1.23 7.75 -44.85
C LEU A 267 -0.25 7.32 -44.75
N PRO A 268 -0.51 6.04 -44.47
CA PRO A 268 -1.86 5.61 -44.17
C PRO A 268 -2.48 6.52 -43.11
N PRO A 269 -3.76 6.91 -43.25
CA PRO A 269 -4.40 7.86 -42.33
C PRO A 269 -4.49 7.37 -40.87
N ASP A 270 -4.41 6.07 -40.68
CA ASP A 270 -4.51 5.34 -39.43
C ASP A 270 -3.13 5.07 -38.73
N VAL A 271 -2.03 5.49 -39.39
CA VAL A 271 -0.70 5.33 -38.76
C VAL A 271 -0.56 6.24 -37.54
N LEU A 272 -0.20 5.62 -36.43
CA LEU A 272 0.04 6.33 -35.17
C LEU A 272 1.20 7.33 -35.30
N ARG A 273 0.94 8.57 -34.90
CA ARG A 273 1.90 9.69 -34.97
C ARG A 273 2.19 10.25 -33.60
N ASP A 274 3.38 10.84 -33.46
CA ASP A 274 3.79 11.67 -32.36
C ASP A 274 4.26 13.02 -32.93
N GLY A 275 3.32 13.97 -33.01
CA GLY A 275 3.52 15.18 -33.78
C GLY A 275 3.71 14.89 -35.27
N ASN A 276 4.84 15.30 -35.84
CA ASN A 276 5.21 15.06 -37.23
C ASN A 276 5.96 13.72 -37.45
N ASP A 277 6.34 13.05 -36.34
CA ASP A 277 7.10 11.80 -36.39
C ASP A 277 6.18 10.57 -36.37
N LEU A 278 6.68 9.43 -36.83
CA LEU A 278 6.06 8.15 -36.55
C LEU A 278 6.15 7.85 -35.07
N SER A 279 5.03 7.45 -34.48
CA SER A 279 5.03 6.92 -33.12
C SER A 279 5.77 5.59 -33.10
N CYS A 280 6.57 5.37 -32.05
CA CYS A 280 7.16 4.04 -31.79
C CYS A 280 6.08 2.95 -31.73
N LEU A 281 4.88 3.31 -31.26
CA LEU A 281 3.73 2.40 -31.18
C LEU A 281 3.09 2.06 -32.54
N ALA A 282 3.47 2.73 -33.62
CA ALA A 282 3.08 2.32 -34.95
C ALA A 282 3.66 0.95 -35.32
N CYS A 283 4.83 0.64 -34.75
CA CYS A 283 5.55 -0.59 -35.06
C CYS A 283 5.71 -1.52 -33.87
N HIS A 284 5.69 -1.00 -32.64
CA HIS A 284 6.01 -1.76 -31.42
C HIS A 284 4.86 -1.84 -30.43
N LEU A 285 4.75 -3.00 -29.78
CA LEU A 285 3.89 -3.23 -28.63
C LEU A 285 4.73 -3.08 -27.35
N PRO A 286 4.43 -2.11 -26.46
CA PRO A 286 5.35 -1.75 -25.38
C PRO A 286 5.40 -2.79 -24.23
N HIS A 287 4.41 -3.68 -24.13
CA HIS A 287 4.37 -4.66 -23.04
C HIS A 287 4.86 -6.03 -23.48
N GLN A 288 4.28 -6.58 -24.55
CA GLN A 288 4.59 -7.93 -25.03
C GLN A 288 4.16 -8.13 -26.48
N SER A 289 4.83 -9.03 -27.19
CA SER A 289 4.48 -9.43 -28.55
C SER A 289 4.84 -10.88 -28.83
N SER A 290 4.17 -11.48 -29.82
CA SER A 290 4.57 -12.75 -30.40
C SER A 290 5.67 -12.60 -31.47
N ASN A 291 5.90 -11.38 -31.95
CA ASN A 291 6.90 -11.06 -32.95
C ASN A 291 8.19 -10.54 -32.33
N ASP A 292 9.31 -10.79 -33.00
CA ASP A 292 10.63 -10.31 -32.54
C ASP A 292 10.65 -8.79 -32.36
N ARG A 293 11.49 -8.31 -31.45
CA ARG A 293 11.65 -6.88 -31.14
C ARG A 293 10.36 -6.18 -30.76
N LEU A 294 9.38 -6.94 -30.22
CA LEU A 294 8.07 -6.42 -29.83
C LEU A 294 7.26 -5.81 -31.00
N LEU A 295 7.46 -6.26 -32.22
CA LEU A 295 6.72 -5.76 -33.36
C LEU A 295 5.23 -6.13 -33.28
N VAL A 296 4.37 -5.26 -33.80
CA VAL A 296 2.90 -5.49 -33.88
C VAL A 296 2.55 -6.65 -34.81
N LYS A 297 3.36 -6.92 -35.84
CA LYS A 297 3.26 -8.03 -36.79
C LYS A 297 4.66 -8.46 -37.26
N SER A 298 4.77 -9.38 -38.20
CA SER A 298 6.07 -9.75 -38.78
C SER A 298 6.78 -8.54 -39.37
N ALA A 299 8.11 -8.53 -39.39
CA ALA A 299 8.87 -7.42 -39.95
C ALA A 299 8.54 -7.23 -41.44
N GLN A 300 8.37 -8.32 -42.19
CA GLN A 300 8.05 -8.28 -43.59
C GLN A 300 6.69 -7.64 -43.82
N ASP A 301 5.63 -8.09 -43.16
CA ASP A 301 4.29 -7.55 -43.27
C ASP A 301 4.24 -6.07 -42.84
N LEU A 302 4.98 -5.72 -41.80
CA LEU A 302 5.05 -4.35 -41.31
C LEU A 302 5.68 -3.39 -42.33
N CYS A 303 6.76 -3.83 -42.99
CA CYS A 303 7.37 -3.03 -44.05
C CYS A 303 6.40 -2.81 -45.24
N HIS A 304 5.65 -3.85 -45.61
CA HIS A 304 4.73 -3.80 -46.72
C HIS A 304 3.49 -2.92 -46.50
N ASP A 305 3.15 -2.59 -45.27
CA ASP A 305 2.09 -1.61 -44.98
C ASP A 305 2.38 -0.24 -45.59
N CYS A 306 3.66 0.11 -45.69
CA CYS A 306 4.09 1.41 -46.19
C CYS A 306 4.92 1.32 -47.48
N HIS A 307 5.55 0.19 -47.72
CA HIS A 307 6.43 -0.09 -48.86
C HIS A 307 5.88 -1.28 -49.67
N PRO A 308 4.89 -1.05 -50.53
CA PRO A 308 4.32 -2.14 -51.34
C PRO A 308 5.42 -2.79 -52.20
N VAL A 309 5.39 -4.12 -52.24
CA VAL A 309 6.31 -4.90 -53.12
C VAL A 309 5.93 -4.56 -54.56
N ARG A 310 6.89 -4.12 -55.33
CA ARG A 310 6.75 -3.93 -56.78
C ARG A 310 6.94 -5.26 -57.49
#